data_1a25de52610324485748180428755437
#
_entry.id   1a25de52610324485748180428755437
#
_cell.length_a   1.000
_cell.length_b   1.000
_cell.length_c   1.000
_cell.angle_alpha   90.00
_cell.angle_beta   90.00
_cell.angle_gamma   90.00
#
_symmetry.space_group_name_H-M   'P 1'
#
loop_
_entity.id
_entity.type
_entity.pdbx_description
1 polymer ?
#
loop_
_entity_poly.entity_id
_entity_poly.type
_entity_poly.pdbx_seq_one_letter_code
_entity_poly.pdbx_strand_id
1 'polypeptide(L)'
;MEKSVLVFDDDEDILSILVYLLEDKGWKISTRTTCINILNDIAEIKPDVIMMDNWIPEAGGKTATKLIKSHHEYKSIPVIYFSANNEVERLAKEAGADNYLAKPFDLDELEEMLANAVL
;
A
#
# COMPACT_ATOMS: atom_id res chain seq x y z
N MET A 1 2.20 11.19 17.64
CA MET A 1 2.92 10.06 17.02
C MET A 1 2.73 10.10 15.52
N GLU A 2 3.84 9.96 14.79
CA GLU A 2 3.74 9.90 13.34
C GLU A 2 3.14 8.57 12.89
N LYS A 3 2.18 8.66 11.98
CA LYS A 3 1.64 7.47 11.34
C LYS A 3 2.45 7.18 10.09
N SER A 4 2.73 5.91 9.85
CA SER A 4 3.66 5.46 8.82
C SER A 4 2.94 4.64 7.75
N VAL A 5 3.19 4.97 6.49
CA VAL A 5 2.68 4.21 5.35
C VAL A 5 3.83 3.74 4.47
N LEU A 6 3.76 2.50 4.04
CA LEU A 6 4.72 1.92 3.09
C LEU A 6 3.99 1.69 1.77
N VAL A 7 4.47 2.29 0.70
CA VAL A 7 3.82 2.24 -0.61
C VAL A 7 4.67 1.47 -1.61
N PHE A 8 4.06 0.49 -2.25
CA PHE A 8 4.68 -0.30 -3.33
C PHE A 8 4.03 0.05 -4.66
N ASP A 9 4.80 0.59 -5.59
CA ASP A 9 4.35 0.91 -6.94
C ASP A 9 5.58 1.05 -7.83
N ASP A 10 5.57 0.46 -9.02
CA ASP A 10 6.71 0.56 -9.93
C ASP A 10 6.78 1.91 -10.66
N ASP A 11 5.75 2.74 -10.55
CA ASP A 11 5.72 4.06 -11.17
C ASP A 11 6.29 5.10 -10.20
N GLU A 12 7.53 5.52 -10.46
CA GLU A 12 8.21 6.47 -9.58
C GLU A 12 7.54 7.85 -9.54
N ASP A 13 6.83 8.23 -10.60
CA ASP A 13 6.11 9.51 -10.62
C ASP A 13 4.96 9.48 -9.62
N ILE A 14 4.23 8.37 -9.57
CA ILE A 14 3.15 8.21 -8.59
C ILE A 14 3.72 8.23 -7.18
N LEU A 15 4.84 7.54 -6.95
CA LEU A 15 5.46 7.52 -5.63
C LEU A 15 5.90 8.93 -5.20
N SER A 16 6.48 9.70 -6.11
CA SER A 16 6.90 11.07 -5.81
C SER A 16 5.72 11.97 -5.44
N ILE A 17 4.61 11.83 -6.16
CA ILE A 17 3.40 12.59 -5.88
C ILE A 17 2.86 12.22 -4.49
N LEU A 18 2.80 10.93 -4.19
CA LEU A 18 2.31 10.46 -2.89
C LEU A 18 3.19 10.94 -1.73
N VAL A 19 4.52 10.92 -1.92
CA VAL A 19 5.44 11.42 -0.91
C VAL A 19 5.13 12.89 -0.60
N TYR A 20 5.03 13.71 -1.64
CA TYR A 20 4.75 15.13 -1.48
C TYR A 20 3.41 15.36 -0.75
N LEU A 21 2.35 14.70 -1.21
CA LEU A 21 1.02 14.92 -0.69
C LEU A 21 0.86 14.40 0.75
N LEU A 22 1.38 13.23 1.02
CA LEU A 22 1.19 12.61 2.34
C LEU A 22 2.11 13.18 3.40
N GLU A 23 3.33 13.58 3.04
CA GLU A 23 4.22 14.27 3.99
C GLU A 23 3.61 15.59 4.43
N ASP A 24 2.98 16.31 3.50
CA ASP A 24 2.29 17.55 3.82
C ASP A 24 1.16 17.35 4.84
N LYS A 25 0.59 16.15 4.87
CA LYS A 25 -0.50 15.79 5.80
C LYS A 25 0.01 15.12 7.09
N GLY A 26 1.31 15.07 7.27
CA GLY A 26 1.90 14.55 8.51
C GLY A 26 2.21 13.07 8.51
N TRP A 27 2.11 12.40 7.37
CA TRP A 27 2.47 10.98 7.27
C TRP A 27 3.96 10.79 7.09
N LYS A 28 4.49 9.75 7.72
CA LYS A 28 5.83 9.27 7.42
C LYS A 28 5.67 8.23 6.31
N ILE A 29 6.15 8.54 5.11
CA ILE A 29 5.96 7.68 3.96
C ILE A 29 7.28 7.07 3.50
N SER A 30 7.25 5.76 3.25
CA SER A 30 8.36 5.03 2.66
C SER A 30 7.86 4.40 1.38
N THR A 31 8.72 4.34 0.36
CA THR A 31 8.32 3.83 -0.96
C THR A 31 9.25 2.75 -1.44
N ARG A 32 8.72 1.83 -2.24
CA ARG A 32 9.49 0.78 -2.89
C ARG A 32 8.92 0.54 -4.28
N THR A 33 9.79 0.29 -5.24
CA THR A 33 9.38 0.01 -6.61
C THR A 33 9.23 -1.48 -6.90
N THR A 34 9.68 -2.33 -5.97
CA THR A 34 9.55 -3.79 -6.10
C THR A 34 9.17 -4.40 -4.76
N CYS A 35 8.73 -5.66 -4.79
CA CYS A 35 8.39 -6.41 -3.60
C CYS A 35 9.42 -7.50 -3.27
N ILE A 36 10.60 -7.42 -3.87
CA ILE A 36 11.64 -8.45 -3.70
C ILE A 36 12.01 -8.68 -2.22
N ASN A 37 12.11 -7.59 -1.46
CA ASN A 37 12.51 -7.66 -0.05
C ASN A 37 11.38 -7.28 0.88
N ILE A 38 10.15 -7.63 0.51
CA ILE A 38 8.97 -7.10 1.20
C ILE A 38 8.96 -7.38 2.71
N LEU A 39 9.31 -8.58 3.13
CA LEU A 39 9.28 -8.90 4.56
C LEU A 39 10.36 -8.15 5.33
N ASN A 40 11.55 -7.99 4.73
CA ASN A 40 12.60 -7.19 5.35
C ASN A 40 12.22 -5.72 5.41
N ASP A 41 11.59 -5.20 4.36
CA ASP A 41 11.13 -3.80 4.33
C ASP A 41 10.12 -3.55 5.44
N ILE A 42 9.17 -4.46 5.63
CA ILE A 42 8.16 -4.33 6.67
C ILE A 42 8.82 -4.39 8.06
N ALA A 43 9.78 -5.31 8.23
CA ALA A 43 10.47 -5.45 9.51
C ALA A 43 11.26 -4.20 9.89
N GLU A 44 11.88 -3.54 8.92
CA GLU A 44 12.65 -2.32 9.17
C GLU A 44 11.77 -1.10 9.36
N ILE A 45 10.78 -0.93 8.50
CA ILE A 45 9.96 0.28 8.45
C ILE A 45 8.86 0.26 9.50
N LYS A 46 8.31 -0.93 9.78
CA LYS A 46 7.19 -1.11 10.71
C LYS A 46 6.03 -0.19 10.39
N PRO A 47 5.46 -0.31 9.17
CA PRO A 47 4.39 0.59 8.75
C PRO A 47 3.10 0.33 9.49
N ASP A 48 2.30 1.38 9.65
CA ASP A 48 0.95 1.26 10.20
C ASP A 48 -0.05 0.80 9.15
N VAL A 49 0.25 1.09 7.88
CA VAL A 49 -0.59 0.70 6.75
C VAL A 49 0.29 0.52 5.52
N ILE A 50 -0.10 -0.39 4.64
CA ILE A 50 0.61 -0.65 3.39
C ILE A 50 -0.33 -0.33 2.22
N MET A 51 0.19 0.40 1.21
CA MET A 51 -0.50 0.59 -0.06
C MET A 51 0.21 -0.28 -1.10
N MET A 52 -0.55 -1.09 -1.82
CA MET A 52 0.00 -2.06 -2.76
C MET A 52 -0.61 -1.90 -4.13
N ASP A 53 0.22 -1.58 -5.13
CA ASP A 53 -0.22 -1.57 -6.51
C ASP A 53 -0.38 -3.01 -7.01
N ASN A 54 -1.39 -3.24 -7.84
CA ASN A 54 -1.64 -4.57 -8.40
C ASN A 54 -0.51 -5.01 -9.35
N TRP A 55 0.04 -4.06 -10.09
CA TRP A 55 1.02 -4.37 -11.14
C TRP A 55 2.42 -3.94 -10.71
N ILE A 56 3.16 -4.88 -10.12
CA ILE A 56 4.55 -4.66 -9.71
C ILE A 56 5.39 -5.78 -10.34
N PRO A 57 6.54 -5.45 -10.96
CA PRO A 57 7.39 -6.45 -11.58
C PRO A 57 7.80 -7.57 -10.63
N GLU A 58 8.02 -8.75 -11.17
CA GLU A 58 8.49 -9.96 -10.51
C GLU A 58 7.44 -10.59 -9.60
N ALA A 59 7.42 -10.23 -8.31
CA ALA A 59 6.50 -10.87 -7.37
C ALA A 59 5.04 -10.49 -7.59
N GLY A 60 4.78 -9.27 -8.06
CA GLY A 60 3.41 -8.78 -8.23
C GLY A 60 2.73 -8.40 -6.92
N GLY A 61 1.78 -7.46 -7.01
CA GLY A 61 1.05 -6.98 -5.82
C GLY A 61 0.20 -8.06 -5.18
N LYS A 62 -0.41 -8.93 -5.99
CA LYS A 62 -1.26 -10.00 -5.48
C LYS A 62 -0.46 -10.99 -4.63
N THR A 63 0.68 -11.45 -5.15
CA THR A 63 1.54 -12.39 -4.44
C THR A 63 2.08 -11.77 -3.15
N ALA A 64 2.52 -10.50 -3.24
CA ALA A 64 3.04 -9.79 -2.08
C ALA A 64 1.98 -9.62 -1.00
N THR A 65 0.76 -9.25 -1.39
CA THR A 65 -0.34 -9.09 -0.43
C THR A 65 -0.67 -10.42 0.25
N LYS A 66 -0.72 -11.51 -0.51
CA LYS A 66 -0.96 -12.83 0.07
C LYS A 66 0.13 -13.21 1.07
N LEU A 67 1.38 -12.88 0.77
CA LEU A 67 2.48 -13.16 1.66
C LEU A 67 2.33 -12.40 2.99
N ILE A 68 1.96 -11.12 2.94
CA ILE A 68 1.71 -10.34 4.14
C ILE A 68 0.57 -10.93 4.94
N LYS A 69 -0.55 -11.25 4.28
CA LYS A 69 -1.77 -11.69 4.96
C LYS A 69 -1.65 -13.12 5.52
N SER A 70 -0.68 -13.90 5.05
CA SER A 70 -0.40 -15.23 5.59
C SER A 70 0.70 -15.22 6.65
N HIS A 71 1.35 -14.07 6.88
CA HIS A 71 2.45 -13.97 7.84
C HIS A 71 1.92 -13.68 9.23
N HIS A 72 2.26 -14.52 10.21
CA HIS A 72 1.65 -14.41 11.54
C HIS A 72 1.96 -13.09 12.27
N GLU A 73 3.07 -12.44 11.95
CA GLU A 73 3.42 -11.15 12.55
C GLU A 73 2.79 -9.97 11.82
N TYR A 74 2.61 -10.07 10.49
CA TYR A 74 2.25 -8.93 9.65
C TYR A 74 0.81 -8.97 9.14
N LYS A 75 0.10 -10.07 9.32
CA LYS A 75 -1.25 -10.22 8.77
C LYS A 75 -2.26 -9.18 9.27
N SER A 76 -1.98 -8.57 10.41
CA SER A 76 -2.87 -7.54 10.97
C SER A 76 -2.61 -6.14 10.43
N ILE A 77 -1.52 -5.95 9.67
CA ILE A 77 -1.24 -4.65 9.05
C ILE A 77 -2.25 -4.44 7.91
N PRO A 78 -3.02 -3.33 7.93
CA PRO A 78 -3.95 -3.07 6.84
C PRO A 78 -3.23 -2.91 5.50
N VAL A 79 -3.76 -3.55 4.47
CA VAL A 79 -3.24 -3.42 3.10
C VAL A 79 -4.34 -2.82 2.23
N ILE A 80 -4.06 -1.66 1.65
CA ILE A 80 -4.95 -1.01 0.70
C ILE A 80 -4.40 -1.27 -0.69
N TYR A 81 -5.20 -1.99 -1.48
CA TYR A 81 -4.84 -2.32 -2.86
C TYR A 81 -5.23 -1.14 -3.75
N PHE A 82 -4.35 -0.70 -4.64
CA PHE A 82 -4.72 0.37 -5.55
C PHE A 82 -4.28 0.04 -6.97
N SER A 83 -5.11 0.40 -7.95
CA SER A 83 -4.88 0.02 -9.33
C SER A 83 -5.70 0.87 -10.29
N ALA A 84 -5.16 1.06 -11.49
CA ALA A 84 -5.91 1.69 -12.58
C ALA A 84 -6.88 0.71 -13.25
N ASN A 85 -6.82 -0.57 -12.90
CA ASN A 85 -7.69 -1.59 -13.43
C ASN A 85 -9.11 -1.37 -12.88
N ASN A 86 -10.13 -1.41 -13.77
CA ASN A 86 -11.52 -1.19 -13.35
C ASN A 86 -12.10 -2.35 -12.54
N GLU A 87 -11.35 -3.44 -12.37
CA GLU A 87 -11.72 -4.56 -11.51
C GLU A 87 -10.95 -4.57 -10.20
N VAL A 88 -10.48 -3.41 -9.74
CA VAL A 88 -9.64 -3.31 -8.55
C VAL A 88 -10.30 -3.95 -7.32
N GLU A 89 -11.61 -3.82 -7.17
CA GLU A 89 -12.31 -4.44 -6.05
C GLU A 89 -12.17 -5.96 -6.05
N ARG A 90 -12.38 -6.59 -7.20
CA ARG A 90 -12.24 -8.03 -7.34
C ARG A 90 -10.78 -8.47 -7.12
N LEU A 91 -9.85 -7.73 -7.70
CA LEU A 91 -8.42 -8.04 -7.57
C LEU A 91 -7.95 -7.93 -6.12
N ALA A 92 -8.44 -6.92 -5.41
CA ALA A 92 -8.12 -6.74 -4.00
C ALA A 92 -8.63 -7.90 -3.16
N LYS A 93 -9.86 -8.33 -3.40
CA LYS A 93 -10.44 -9.48 -2.69
C LYS A 93 -9.67 -10.76 -2.95
N GLU A 94 -9.29 -11.00 -4.20
CA GLU A 94 -8.49 -12.17 -4.56
C GLU A 94 -7.13 -12.17 -3.89
N ALA A 95 -6.53 -11.00 -3.71
CA ALA A 95 -5.24 -10.85 -3.05
C ALA A 95 -5.34 -10.96 -1.53
N GLY A 96 -6.52 -10.75 -0.97
CA GLY A 96 -6.72 -10.74 0.48
C GLY A 96 -6.48 -9.36 1.11
N ALA A 97 -6.51 -8.30 0.31
CA ALA A 97 -6.33 -6.93 0.82
C ALA A 97 -7.52 -6.51 1.66
N ASP A 98 -7.29 -5.58 2.56
CA ASP A 98 -8.33 -5.10 3.48
C ASP A 98 -9.24 -4.06 2.84
N ASN A 99 -8.72 -3.33 1.87
CA ASN A 99 -9.50 -2.31 1.18
C ASN A 99 -8.90 -2.06 -0.20
N TYR A 100 -9.54 -1.24 -0.99
CA TYR A 100 -9.07 -0.95 -2.34
C TYR A 100 -9.35 0.50 -2.71
N LEU A 101 -8.59 1.01 -3.69
CA LEU A 101 -8.71 2.38 -4.19
C LEU A 101 -8.43 2.37 -5.68
N ALA A 102 -9.35 2.90 -6.48
CA ALA A 102 -9.17 2.98 -7.93
C ALA A 102 -8.34 4.21 -8.31
N LYS A 103 -7.42 4.04 -9.26
CA LYS A 103 -6.69 5.16 -9.86
C LYS A 103 -7.49 5.68 -11.06
N PRO A 104 -7.55 6.99 -11.30
CA PRO A 104 -7.02 8.03 -10.43
C PRO A 104 -7.93 8.24 -9.22
N PHE A 105 -7.33 8.58 -8.09
CA PHE A 105 -8.06 8.88 -6.87
C PHE A 105 -7.80 10.33 -6.47
N ASP A 106 -8.72 10.92 -5.69
CA ASP A 106 -8.46 12.24 -5.16
C ASP A 106 -7.79 12.15 -3.78
N LEU A 107 -7.16 13.24 -3.36
CA LEU A 107 -6.41 13.28 -2.12
C LEU A 107 -7.29 13.05 -0.90
N ASP A 108 -8.50 13.61 -0.90
CA ASP A 108 -9.41 13.47 0.23
C ASP A 108 -9.83 12.01 0.43
N GLU A 109 -10.11 11.31 -0.66
CA GLU A 109 -10.47 9.89 -0.62
C GLU A 109 -9.32 9.05 -0.09
N LEU A 110 -8.10 9.31 -0.57
CA LEU A 110 -6.91 8.60 -0.12
C LEU A 110 -6.66 8.84 1.37
N GLU A 111 -6.72 10.11 1.78
CA GLU A 111 -6.46 10.50 3.17
C GLU A 111 -7.46 9.87 4.13
N GLU A 112 -8.73 9.89 3.76
CA GLU A 112 -9.78 9.28 4.57
C GLU A 112 -9.57 7.77 4.71
N MET A 113 -9.22 7.11 3.61
CA MET A 113 -8.98 5.67 3.63
C MET A 113 -7.78 5.30 4.50
N LEU A 114 -6.70 6.06 4.42
CA LEU A 114 -5.52 5.84 5.25
C LEU A 114 -5.82 6.09 6.73
N ALA A 115 -6.52 7.18 7.03
CA ALA A 115 -6.88 7.52 8.41
C ALA A 115 -7.76 6.43 9.03
N ASN A 116 -8.72 5.91 8.28
CA ASN A 116 -9.60 4.84 8.77
C ASN A 116 -8.85 3.53 8.99
N ALA A 117 -7.85 3.26 8.17
CA ALA A 117 -7.09 2.02 8.27
C ALA A 117 -6.26 1.93 9.55
N VAL A 118 -5.86 3.06 10.13
CA VAL A 118 -4.98 3.10 11.31
C VAL A 118 -5.71 3.48 12.60
N LEU A 119 -7.02 3.50 12.56
CA LEU A 119 -7.81 3.78 13.78
C LEU A 119 -7.70 2.66 14.81
#